data_7787d0efdef8328b316c7ac3dc1761ea
#
_entry.id   7787d0efdef8328b316c7ac3dc1761ea
#
_cell.length_a   1.000
_cell.length_b   1.000
_cell.length_c   1.000
_cell.angle_alpha   90.00
_cell.angle_beta   90.00
_cell.angle_gamma   90.00
#
_symmetry.space_group_name_H-M   'P 1'
#
loop_
_entity.id
_entity.type
_entity.pdbx_description
1 polymer ?
#
loop_
_entity_poly.entity_id
_entity_poly.type
_entity_poly.pdbx_seq_one_letter_code
_entity_poly.pdbx_strand_id
1 'polypeptide(L)'
;MSEEQPLTPSGRHRRQQQAKPRHWVRRAAGITTGALVLAGCGVGLSLRQQSGTDCPAGVRTLTVAVTPELAGIVTEVARSVDADPSGVCTHMVVAARTSSAVATSLRAAGQGGGKGRPDVWIPDSSSWFRHSAVGSVAIPAHAASVARSPIVIALAPATAVRLGWGSGRADLGPLLNGDSAQRPADLYLPDPNSSAVAAGALLSLQATAQRKPGGAAALTAALLGHVGSAVSSGSTQPFKALLTPGATALASTEQQVWAHNRSAAPAEPVVAAYPALGASSLDYPFAVLAQGRQVTADAGRLLAALRGRVGGDLLHAAGFRDVDGSGGPVLSSRFGVNGTLPAGLPPRADDVDRALATISVVKQGSRMLAVVDVSGSMGELVPGAGGATRLDVTKAAARGGLGLFSDTTQVGLWAFSTHLTAHTDYRELVPIEPLGGSPGAISGRQKLAGALATLQDVPGGSTGLYDTALAATRAVRSGWQPGRVNSVLLLTDGMNQDDHGIGLAELLRRLRAENDPHRPVPLITIAYGAQSPVHALRAMSDATGGATYVARDPRQVQQVFLEAIQQRACQPNCGR
;
A
#
# COMPACT_ATOMS: atom_id res chain seq x y z
N MET A 1 -58.01 -29.39 34.82
CA MET A 1 -57.39 -29.34 36.15
C MET A 1 -56.36 -28.27 36.01
N SER A 2 -56.79 -27.13 36.32
CA SER A 2 -56.66 -26.27 37.53
C SER A 2 -55.35 -25.53 37.41
N GLU A 3 -55.38 -24.22 37.00
CA GLU A 3 -55.48 -23.04 37.87
C GLU A 3 -54.13 -22.78 38.55
N GLU A 4 -53.50 -21.67 38.55
CA GLU A 4 -53.99 -20.28 38.79
C GLU A 4 -52.87 -19.28 38.45
N GLN A 5 -53.21 -18.18 37.84
CA GLN A 5 -52.60 -16.88 38.13
C GLN A 5 -53.20 -16.33 39.45
N PRO A 6 -52.55 -15.42 40.21
CA PRO A 6 -52.76 -14.01 39.90
C PRO A 6 -51.73 -12.98 40.39
N LEU A 7 -51.91 -11.81 39.83
CA LEU A 7 -51.92 -10.45 40.40
C LEU A 7 -50.63 -9.67 40.64
N THR A 8 -50.52 -8.63 39.84
CA THR A 8 -49.81 -7.38 40.13
C THR A 8 -50.35 -6.66 41.38
N PRO A 9 -49.55 -5.77 42.00
CA PRO A 9 -50.03 -4.40 42.05
C PRO A 9 -48.99 -3.32 41.72
N SER A 10 -49.55 -2.31 41.13
CA SER A 10 -49.11 -0.96 40.88
C SER A 10 -48.43 -0.25 42.04
N GLY A 11 -47.52 0.67 41.70
CA GLY A 11 -47.52 1.89 42.47
C GLY A 11 -46.19 2.60 42.70
N ARG A 12 -46.10 3.73 42.08
CA ARG A 12 -45.52 5.01 42.52
C ARG A 12 -44.15 5.41 41.99
N HIS A 13 -44.24 6.37 41.10
CA HIS A 13 -43.21 7.36 40.77
C HIS A 13 -42.53 7.90 42.02
N ARG A 14 -41.21 7.87 42.04
CA ARG A 14 -40.39 8.78 42.85
C ARG A 14 -39.31 9.39 41.95
N ARG A 15 -39.55 10.66 41.60
CA ARG A 15 -38.51 11.55 41.04
C ARG A 15 -37.37 11.61 42.05
N GLN A 16 -36.17 11.25 41.62
CA GLN A 16 -34.95 11.65 42.32
C GLN A 16 -34.29 12.78 41.53
N GLN A 17 -34.22 13.91 42.22
CA GLN A 17 -33.56 15.14 41.79
C GLN A 17 -32.06 14.92 41.70
N GLN A 18 -31.49 15.39 40.62
CA GLN A 18 -30.05 15.50 40.43
C GLN A 18 -29.47 16.54 41.40
N ALA A 19 -28.55 16.12 42.27
CA ALA A 19 -27.75 17.00 43.08
C ALA A 19 -26.49 17.44 42.33
N LYS A 20 -26.33 18.74 42.14
CA LYS A 20 -25.10 19.38 41.65
C LYS A 20 -24.05 19.39 42.78
N PRO A 21 -22.75 19.12 42.52
CA PRO A 21 -21.71 19.35 43.50
C PRO A 21 -21.38 20.84 43.64
N ARG A 22 -21.40 21.31 44.87
CA ARG A 22 -21.05 22.66 45.28
C ARG A 22 -19.53 22.87 45.20
N HIS A 23 -19.10 23.92 44.50
CA HIS A 23 -17.75 24.48 44.60
C HIS A 23 -17.49 25.07 45.98
N TRP A 24 -16.41 24.63 46.61
CA TRP A 24 -15.89 25.21 47.84
C TRP A 24 -14.81 26.23 47.49
N VAL A 25 -15.18 27.50 47.57
CA VAL A 25 -14.25 28.63 47.49
C VAL A 25 -13.74 28.86 48.90
N ARG A 26 -12.45 28.68 49.16
CA ARG A 26 -11.77 29.23 50.33
C ARG A 26 -11.13 30.56 49.94
N ARG A 27 -11.73 31.64 50.48
CA ARG A 27 -11.13 32.96 50.57
C ARG A 27 -10.05 32.92 51.67
N ALA A 28 -8.87 33.46 51.40
CA ALA A 28 -7.97 33.96 52.41
C ALA A 28 -7.56 35.38 51.98
N ALA A 29 -7.72 36.24 52.99
CA ALA A 29 -7.70 37.67 52.91
C ALA A 29 -6.30 38.26 52.66
N GLY A 30 -6.33 39.44 52.08
CA GLY A 30 -5.17 40.25 51.79
C GLY A 30 -4.56 40.96 52.99
N ILE A 31 -3.38 41.47 52.77
CA ILE A 31 -2.81 42.67 53.47
C ILE A 31 -2.08 43.52 52.43
N THR A 32 -2.58 44.72 52.29
CA THR A 32 -1.96 45.86 51.62
C THR A 32 -0.90 46.48 52.50
N THR A 33 -0.02 47.19 51.87
CA THR A 33 0.79 48.39 52.26
C THR A 33 2.28 48.18 52.13
N GLY A 34 2.89 49.02 51.32
CA GLY A 34 3.69 50.10 51.64
C GLY A 34 4.80 50.39 50.61
N ALA A 35 4.62 51.42 49.83
CA ALA A 35 5.71 52.01 49.06
C ALA A 35 6.74 52.65 49.99
N LEU A 36 8.04 52.39 49.77
CA LEU A 36 9.09 53.24 50.26
C LEU A 36 10.26 53.23 49.26
N VAL A 37 10.42 54.39 48.67
CA VAL A 37 11.62 54.81 47.90
C VAL A 37 12.74 55.01 48.89
N LEU A 38 13.89 54.40 48.73
CA LEU A 38 15.18 54.95 49.17
C LEU A 38 16.30 54.47 48.26
N ALA A 39 17.00 55.46 47.78
CA ALA A 39 18.20 55.35 46.98
C ALA A 39 19.41 54.85 47.80
N GLY A 40 20.30 54.16 47.13
CA GLY A 40 21.69 54.21 47.52
C GLY A 40 22.36 52.89 47.81
N CYS A 41 23.35 52.65 47.05
CA CYS A 41 24.56 51.88 47.19
C CYS A 41 24.66 50.75 46.16
N GLY A 42 25.50 51.04 45.20
CA GLY A 42 25.97 50.10 44.19
C GLY A 42 26.67 48.89 44.81
N VAL A 43 26.10 47.74 44.52
CA VAL A 43 26.85 46.50 44.48
C VAL A 43 26.74 46.02 43.04
N GLY A 44 27.84 46.10 42.32
CA GLY A 44 27.93 45.60 40.98
C GLY A 44 27.65 44.11 40.94
N LEU A 45 26.40 43.73 40.62
CA LEU A 45 26.13 42.45 39.98
C LEU A 45 26.64 42.62 38.56
N SER A 46 27.87 42.17 38.33
CA SER A 46 28.35 41.80 37.02
C SER A 46 27.40 40.69 36.52
N LEU A 47 26.30 41.12 35.89
CA LEU A 47 25.64 40.29 34.89
C LEU A 47 26.77 39.93 33.91
N ARG A 48 27.25 38.71 34.00
CA ARG A 48 28.03 38.09 32.95
C ARG A 48 27.17 38.28 31.70
N GLN A 49 27.42 39.36 30.95
CA GLN A 49 27.10 39.45 29.56
C GLN A 49 27.75 38.22 28.96
N GLN A 50 26.91 37.17 28.77
CA GLN A 50 27.24 36.18 27.78
C GLN A 50 27.47 37.01 26.55
N SER A 51 28.72 37.02 26.10
CA SER A 51 29.16 37.58 24.83
C SER A 51 28.32 36.87 23.76
N GLY A 52 27.11 37.41 23.54
CA GLY A 52 26.33 37.08 22.37
C GLY A 52 27.19 37.47 21.19
N THR A 53 27.53 36.52 20.35
CA THR A 53 28.10 36.76 19.04
C THR A 53 27.23 37.83 18.38
N ASP A 54 27.77 39.04 18.17
CA ASP A 54 27.08 40.08 17.44
C ASP A 54 26.78 39.54 16.04
N CYS A 55 25.50 39.30 15.75
CA CYS A 55 25.00 38.92 14.43
C CYS A 55 24.63 40.19 13.65
N PRO A 56 25.54 40.80 12.88
CA PRO A 56 25.33 42.12 12.25
C PRO A 56 24.15 42.14 11.28
N ALA A 57 23.77 40.98 10.73
CA ALA A 57 22.65 40.81 9.81
C ALA A 57 21.41 40.17 10.48
N GLY A 58 21.39 40.08 11.83
CA GLY A 58 20.36 39.34 12.58
C GLY A 58 20.55 37.84 12.56
N VAL A 59 19.82 37.15 13.43
CA VAL A 59 19.82 35.67 13.48
C VAL A 59 18.93 35.13 12.37
N ARG A 60 19.49 34.29 11.50
CA ARG A 60 18.73 33.60 10.45
C ARG A 60 18.08 32.35 11.03
N THR A 61 16.89 32.01 10.54
CA THR A 61 16.26 30.74 10.83
C THR A 61 16.51 29.75 9.69
N LEU A 62 17.03 28.54 10.01
CA LEU A 62 17.13 27.39 9.12
C LEU A 62 16.02 26.40 9.49
N THR A 63 15.08 26.19 8.58
CA THR A 63 13.96 25.27 8.81
C THR A 63 14.30 23.86 8.33
N VAL A 64 14.16 22.87 9.24
CA VAL A 64 14.47 21.47 8.97
C VAL A 64 13.20 20.63 9.14
N ALA A 65 12.70 20.04 8.05
CA ALA A 65 11.65 19.04 8.13
C ALA A 65 12.29 17.65 8.16
N VAL A 66 11.92 16.85 9.14
CA VAL A 66 12.49 15.52 9.37
C VAL A 66 11.41 14.53 9.76
N THR A 67 11.59 13.25 9.42
CA THR A 67 10.68 12.17 9.83
C THR A 67 10.55 12.12 11.36
N PRO A 68 9.35 11.75 11.88
CA PRO A 68 9.10 11.78 13.32
C PRO A 68 10.09 10.99 14.16
N GLU A 69 10.55 9.84 13.67
CA GLU A 69 11.48 8.94 14.39
C GLU A 69 12.88 9.52 14.57
N LEU A 70 13.32 10.44 13.69
CA LEU A 70 14.59 11.13 13.79
C LEU A 70 14.48 12.51 14.46
N ALA A 71 13.28 13.04 14.65
CA ALA A 71 13.08 14.43 15.04
C ALA A 71 13.75 14.79 16.38
N GLY A 72 13.68 13.91 17.37
CA GLY A 72 14.35 14.10 18.66
C GLY A 72 15.86 14.23 18.53
N ILE A 73 16.48 13.35 17.76
CA ILE A 73 17.93 13.30 17.53
C ILE A 73 18.38 14.56 16.79
N VAL A 74 17.70 14.88 15.67
CA VAL A 74 18.03 16.06 14.85
C VAL A 74 17.86 17.34 15.66
N THR A 75 16.85 17.43 16.55
CA THR A 75 16.66 18.57 17.44
C THR A 75 17.79 18.70 18.46
N GLU A 76 18.27 17.61 19.01
CA GLU A 76 19.36 17.63 19.98
C GLU A 76 20.69 18.03 19.32
N VAL A 77 20.98 17.45 18.15
CA VAL A 77 22.17 17.83 17.37
C VAL A 77 22.10 19.28 16.89
N ALA A 78 20.92 19.74 16.41
CA ALA A 78 20.74 21.13 16.00
C ALA A 78 21.01 22.11 17.13
N ARG A 79 20.52 21.84 18.36
CA ARG A 79 20.83 22.66 19.54
C ARG A 79 22.31 22.69 19.86
N SER A 80 23.04 21.59 19.69
CA SER A 80 24.49 21.57 19.92
C SER A 80 25.24 22.40 18.89
N VAL A 81 24.77 22.43 17.64
CA VAL A 81 25.34 23.29 16.57
C VAL A 81 25.01 24.76 16.80
N ASP A 82 23.77 25.07 17.23
CA ASP A 82 23.35 26.45 17.56
C ASP A 82 24.12 27.02 18.77
N ALA A 83 24.54 26.18 19.70
CA ALA A 83 25.28 26.54 20.90
C ALA A 83 26.78 26.71 20.65
N ASP A 84 27.30 26.40 19.48
CA ASP A 84 28.72 26.54 19.14
C ASP A 84 29.11 28.03 19.07
N PRO A 85 30.05 28.52 19.90
CA PRO A 85 30.44 29.90 19.95
C PRO A 85 31.23 30.40 18.71
N SER A 86 31.48 29.55 17.73
CA SER A 86 32.22 29.88 16.50
C SER A 86 31.50 30.89 15.57
N GLY A 87 30.48 31.59 16.05
CA GLY A 87 29.90 32.75 15.37
C GLY A 87 28.79 32.41 14.36
N VAL A 88 28.00 31.40 14.63
CA VAL A 88 26.89 31.01 13.76
C VAL A 88 25.66 31.88 14.06
N CYS A 89 25.35 32.82 13.15
CA CYS A 89 24.13 33.63 13.23
C CYS A 89 22.93 32.87 12.62
N THR A 90 22.78 31.60 12.96
CA THR A 90 21.70 30.77 12.46
C THR A 90 21.06 30.00 13.61
N HIS A 91 19.73 30.04 13.67
CA HIS A 91 18.94 29.26 14.60
C HIS A 91 18.18 28.15 13.82
N MET A 92 18.35 26.90 14.23
CA MET A 92 17.77 25.76 13.56
C MET A 92 16.41 25.39 14.16
N VAL A 93 15.36 25.41 13.33
CA VAL A 93 14.00 25.03 13.72
C VAL A 93 13.68 23.68 13.10
N VAL A 94 13.61 22.64 13.94
CA VAL A 94 13.35 21.27 13.52
C VAL A 94 11.85 20.94 13.69
N ALA A 95 11.22 20.52 12.61
CA ALA A 95 9.82 20.12 12.59
C ALA A 95 9.67 18.63 12.23
N ALA A 96 9.05 17.86 13.11
CA ALA A 96 8.67 16.47 12.85
C ALA A 96 7.53 16.44 11.83
N ARG A 97 7.79 15.90 10.64
CA ARG A 97 6.81 15.80 9.55
C ARG A 97 7.01 14.49 8.80
N THR A 98 5.91 13.80 8.50
CA THR A 98 6.00 12.59 7.65
C THR A 98 6.51 12.95 6.26
N SER A 99 7.25 12.03 5.64
CA SER A 99 7.82 12.24 4.30
C SER A 99 6.73 12.57 3.27
N SER A 100 5.59 11.89 3.34
CA SER A 100 4.42 12.14 2.47
C SER A 100 3.82 13.55 2.65
N ALA A 101 3.74 14.05 3.89
CA ALA A 101 3.22 15.39 4.15
C ALA A 101 4.15 16.49 3.61
N VAL A 102 5.48 16.28 3.72
CA VAL A 102 6.46 17.21 3.13
C VAL A 102 6.39 17.15 1.60
N ALA A 103 6.37 15.96 1.00
CA ALA A 103 6.25 15.78 -0.45
C ALA A 103 5.00 16.50 -1.01
N THR A 104 3.86 16.35 -0.35
CA THR A 104 2.61 17.05 -0.72
C THR A 104 2.75 18.58 -0.62
N SER A 105 3.40 19.08 0.45
CA SER A 105 3.65 20.52 0.60
C SER A 105 4.58 21.06 -0.47
N LEU A 106 5.63 20.31 -0.85
CA LEU A 106 6.55 20.70 -1.91
C LEU A 106 5.86 20.81 -3.27
N ARG A 107 4.94 19.87 -3.57
CA ARG A 107 4.13 19.92 -4.78
C ARG A 107 3.24 21.17 -4.82
N ALA A 108 2.55 21.46 -3.72
CA ALA A 108 1.71 22.64 -3.61
C ALA A 108 2.53 23.95 -3.76
N ALA A 109 3.74 24.01 -3.18
CA ALA A 109 4.64 25.15 -3.32
C ALA A 109 5.14 25.34 -4.76
N GLY A 110 5.36 24.27 -5.51
CA GLY A 110 5.74 24.30 -6.93
C GLY A 110 4.65 24.85 -7.86
N GLN A 111 3.39 24.84 -7.39
CA GLN A 111 2.24 25.37 -8.13
C GLN A 111 1.90 26.84 -7.79
N GLY A 112 2.79 27.58 -7.14
CA GLY A 112 2.62 29.03 -6.87
C GLY A 112 2.39 29.40 -5.40
N GLY A 113 2.38 28.44 -4.47
CA GLY A 113 2.21 28.69 -3.04
C GLY A 113 3.51 28.60 -2.26
N GLY A 114 4.42 29.56 -2.41
CA GLY A 114 5.78 29.55 -1.83
C GLY A 114 5.91 29.49 -0.30
N LYS A 115 4.82 29.39 0.47
CA LYS A 115 4.84 29.30 1.93
C LYS A 115 4.84 27.82 2.37
N GLY A 116 5.86 27.41 3.17
CA GLY A 116 5.91 26.09 3.81
C GLY A 116 6.95 25.12 3.25
N ARG A 117 7.84 25.55 2.35
CA ARG A 117 9.00 24.79 1.90
C ARG A 117 10.09 24.84 2.99
N PRO A 118 10.55 23.68 3.52
CA PRO A 118 11.68 23.68 4.45
C PRO A 118 12.98 23.97 3.70
N ASP A 119 13.99 24.48 4.42
CA ASP A 119 15.34 24.68 3.88
C ASP A 119 16.07 23.35 3.74
N VAL A 120 15.86 22.45 4.69
CA VAL A 120 16.41 21.10 4.72
C VAL A 120 15.28 20.09 4.89
N TRP A 121 15.34 19.00 4.14
CA TRP A 121 14.44 17.87 4.27
C TRP A 121 15.19 16.56 4.49
N ILE A 122 14.81 15.83 5.54
CA ILE A 122 15.34 14.50 5.86
C ILE A 122 14.16 13.52 5.86
N PRO A 123 13.77 12.98 4.69
CA PRO A 123 12.74 11.93 4.61
C PRO A 123 13.28 10.59 5.10
N ASP A 124 12.39 9.61 5.28
CA ASP A 124 12.75 8.24 5.60
C ASP A 124 13.45 7.51 4.44
N SER A 125 13.23 7.92 3.19
CA SER A 125 13.84 7.30 2.01
C SER A 125 14.09 8.29 0.88
N SER A 126 15.18 8.06 0.13
CA SER A 126 15.49 8.76 -1.12
C SER A 126 14.47 8.48 -2.24
N SER A 127 13.64 7.44 -2.11
CA SER A 127 12.55 7.16 -3.04
C SER A 127 11.56 8.33 -3.13
N TRP A 128 11.39 9.12 -2.06
CA TRP A 128 10.54 10.30 -2.06
C TRP A 128 10.98 11.39 -3.04
N PHE A 129 12.24 11.46 -3.40
CA PHE A 129 12.75 12.49 -4.31
C PHE A 129 12.21 12.36 -5.73
N ARG A 130 11.81 11.16 -6.11
CA ARG A 130 11.18 10.85 -7.41
C ARG A 130 9.68 10.61 -7.31
N HIS A 131 9.14 10.59 -6.11
CA HIS A 131 7.73 10.35 -5.92
C HIS A 131 6.89 11.46 -6.59
N SER A 132 5.85 11.09 -7.33
CA SER A 132 4.96 12.03 -8.04
C SER A 132 4.37 13.12 -7.12
N ALA A 133 4.31 12.87 -5.82
CA ALA A 133 3.86 13.85 -4.82
C ALA A 133 4.79 15.06 -4.67
N VAL A 134 6.07 14.98 -5.06
CA VAL A 134 7.03 16.09 -4.97
C VAL A 134 6.84 17.11 -6.11
N GLY A 135 6.29 16.71 -7.23
CA GLY A 135 6.09 17.58 -8.40
C GLY A 135 7.42 17.96 -9.07
N SER A 136 7.52 19.22 -9.54
CA SER A 136 8.68 19.76 -10.28
C SER A 136 9.75 20.39 -9.39
N VAL A 137 9.72 20.17 -8.08
CA VAL A 137 10.72 20.75 -7.17
C VAL A 137 12.08 20.11 -7.41
N ALA A 138 13.09 20.92 -7.72
CA ALA A 138 14.47 20.44 -7.85
C ALA A 138 14.98 19.93 -6.48
N ILE A 139 15.23 18.63 -6.41
CA ILE A 139 15.87 17.99 -5.26
C ILE A 139 17.22 17.47 -5.73
N PRO A 140 18.29 17.60 -4.92
CA PRO A 140 19.61 17.07 -5.29
C PRO A 140 19.53 15.59 -5.67
N ALA A 141 20.08 15.22 -6.81
CA ALA A 141 20.08 13.83 -7.30
C ALA A 141 20.80 12.87 -6.32
N HIS A 142 21.75 13.40 -5.56
CA HIS A 142 22.51 12.64 -4.56
C HIS A 142 22.50 13.43 -3.25
N ALA A 143 21.70 12.99 -2.30
CA ALA A 143 21.69 13.48 -0.93
C ALA A 143 22.45 12.49 -0.03
N ALA A 144 23.28 12.99 0.86
CA ALA A 144 24.02 12.14 1.80
C ALA A 144 23.07 11.54 2.83
N SER A 145 23.12 10.24 3.03
CA SER A 145 22.33 9.58 4.09
C SER A 145 22.89 9.92 5.48
N VAL A 146 22.02 10.06 6.47
CA VAL A 146 22.40 10.28 7.87
C VAL A 146 22.30 9.01 8.71
N ALA A 147 21.44 8.07 8.33
CA ALA A 147 21.20 6.83 9.03
C ALA A 147 20.64 5.78 8.07
N ARG A 148 20.53 4.53 8.55
CA ARG A 148 19.80 3.45 7.89
C ARG A 148 18.90 2.72 8.86
N SER A 149 17.81 2.15 8.34
CA SER A 149 16.98 1.18 9.05
C SER A 149 16.50 0.11 8.07
N PRO A 150 16.91 -1.17 8.25
CA PRO A 150 16.45 -2.27 7.40
C PRO A 150 14.93 -2.43 7.45
N ILE A 151 14.35 -2.77 6.31
CA ILE A 151 12.95 -3.17 6.22
C ILE A 151 12.86 -4.64 6.58
N VAL A 152 12.03 -4.95 7.55
CA VAL A 152 11.85 -6.27 8.15
C VAL A 152 10.37 -6.67 8.12
N ILE A 153 10.13 -7.94 8.36
CA ILE A 153 8.78 -8.45 8.64
C ILE A 153 8.67 -8.59 10.17
N ALA A 154 7.84 -7.74 10.76
CA ALA A 154 7.54 -7.77 12.18
C ALA A 154 6.40 -8.76 12.46
N LEU A 155 6.54 -9.59 13.48
CA LEU A 155 5.56 -10.60 13.87
C LEU A 155 5.72 -11.01 15.34
N ALA A 156 4.67 -11.64 15.88
CA ALA A 156 4.73 -12.20 17.22
C ALA A 156 5.77 -13.33 17.30
N PRO A 157 6.52 -13.49 18.42
CA PRO A 157 7.55 -14.52 18.57
C PRO A 157 7.04 -15.94 18.27
N ALA A 158 5.85 -16.29 18.73
CA ALA A 158 5.24 -17.61 18.48
C ALA A 158 4.99 -17.85 16.97
N THR A 159 4.60 -16.79 16.23
CA THR A 159 4.44 -16.86 14.78
C THR A 159 5.78 -17.04 14.09
N ALA A 160 6.83 -16.34 14.53
CA ALA A 160 8.18 -16.48 13.98
C ALA A 160 8.71 -17.91 14.15
N VAL A 161 8.51 -18.52 15.32
CA VAL A 161 8.91 -19.92 15.57
C VAL A 161 8.15 -20.88 14.66
N ARG A 162 6.82 -20.71 14.53
CA ARG A 162 5.99 -21.56 13.66
C ARG A 162 6.40 -21.47 12.18
N LEU A 163 6.84 -20.29 11.72
CA LEU A 163 7.32 -20.06 10.35
C LEU A 163 8.77 -20.53 10.13
N GLY A 164 9.47 -20.97 11.17
CA GLY A 164 10.91 -21.27 11.11
C GLY A 164 11.80 -20.03 11.02
N TRP A 165 11.27 -18.85 11.37
CA TRP A 165 12.01 -17.57 11.33
C TRP A 165 12.59 -17.14 12.67
N GLY A 166 12.60 -18.03 13.65
CA GLY A 166 13.11 -17.75 14.99
C GLY A 166 14.58 -17.31 15.04
N SER A 167 15.37 -17.61 13.99
CA SER A 167 16.75 -17.11 13.81
C SER A 167 16.82 -15.67 13.29
N GLY A 168 15.69 -15.02 13.05
CA GLY A 168 15.61 -13.67 12.46
C GLY A 168 15.75 -13.62 10.94
N ARG A 169 15.88 -14.76 10.24
CA ARG A 169 15.88 -14.82 8.76
C ARG A 169 14.55 -15.34 8.26
N ALA A 170 13.96 -14.64 7.28
CA ALA A 170 12.66 -14.95 6.71
C ALA A 170 12.77 -15.43 5.26
N ASP A 171 12.40 -16.68 4.97
CA ASP A 171 12.02 -17.07 3.61
C ASP A 171 10.61 -16.57 3.33
N LEU A 172 10.49 -15.55 2.49
CA LEU A 172 9.19 -14.98 2.14
C LEU A 172 8.38 -15.84 1.15
N GLY A 173 8.95 -16.94 0.66
CA GLY A 173 8.30 -17.83 -0.31
C GLY A 173 6.94 -18.37 0.13
N PRO A 174 6.77 -18.82 1.38
CA PRO A 174 5.48 -19.27 1.89
C PRO A 174 4.38 -18.18 1.89
N LEU A 175 4.74 -16.89 2.02
CA LEU A 175 3.79 -15.78 1.95
C LEU A 175 3.24 -15.53 0.54
N LEU A 176 3.88 -16.11 -0.48
CA LEU A 176 3.45 -15.98 -1.88
C LEU A 176 2.41 -17.04 -2.29
N ASN A 177 1.99 -17.92 -1.39
CA ASN A 177 0.95 -18.90 -1.71
C ASN A 177 -0.37 -18.19 -2.00
N GLY A 178 -0.95 -18.46 -3.18
CA GLY A 178 -2.21 -17.85 -3.61
C GLY A 178 -3.43 -18.32 -2.80
N ASP A 179 -3.38 -19.53 -2.26
CA ASP A 179 -4.44 -20.08 -1.42
C ASP A 179 -4.31 -19.54 0.02
N SER A 180 -5.31 -18.78 0.45
CA SER A 180 -5.35 -18.20 1.79
C SER A 180 -5.35 -19.26 2.90
N ALA A 181 -5.95 -20.44 2.66
CA ALA A 181 -5.97 -21.53 3.63
C ALA A 181 -4.60 -22.19 3.84
N GLN A 182 -3.70 -22.09 2.86
CA GLN A 182 -2.35 -22.65 2.90
C GLN A 182 -1.28 -21.60 3.26
N ARG A 183 -1.67 -20.33 3.42
CA ARG A 183 -0.73 -19.29 3.83
C ARG A 183 -0.45 -19.38 5.32
N PRO A 184 0.83 -19.38 5.71
CA PRO A 184 1.18 -19.51 7.12
C PRO A 184 0.97 -18.21 7.91
N ALA A 185 0.87 -17.06 7.23
CA ALA A 185 0.61 -15.76 7.82
C ALA A 185 0.10 -14.77 6.76
N ASP A 186 -0.77 -13.86 7.17
CA ASP A 186 -1.20 -12.71 6.35
C ASP A 186 -0.18 -11.58 6.49
N LEU A 187 0.34 -11.09 5.36
CA LEU A 187 1.29 -9.99 5.34
C LEU A 187 0.56 -8.66 5.15
N TYR A 188 0.70 -7.76 6.11
CA TYR A 188 0.21 -6.39 6.02
C TYR A 188 1.32 -5.46 5.54
N LEU A 189 1.02 -4.68 4.50
CA LEU A 189 1.89 -3.64 3.98
C LEU A 189 1.33 -2.27 4.39
N PRO A 190 2.18 -1.33 4.87
CA PRO A 190 1.76 0.07 5.04
C PRO A 190 1.28 0.68 3.72
N ASP A 191 0.58 1.82 3.79
CA ASP A 191 0.19 2.53 2.58
C ASP A 191 1.41 3.07 1.83
N PRO A 192 1.66 2.64 0.58
CA PRO A 192 2.82 3.07 -0.20
C PRO A 192 2.80 4.55 -0.56
N ASN A 193 1.62 5.21 -0.54
CA ASN A 193 1.54 6.65 -0.74
C ASN A 193 1.99 7.45 0.49
N SER A 194 2.11 6.80 1.63
CA SER A 194 2.51 7.42 2.91
C SER A 194 3.74 6.79 3.55
N SER A 195 4.24 5.66 3.02
CA SER A 195 5.36 4.91 3.62
C SER A 195 6.26 4.26 2.56
N ALA A 196 7.56 4.51 2.63
CA ALA A 196 8.56 3.86 1.80
C ALA A 196 8.78 2.37 2.17
N VAL A 197 8.35 1.95 3.37
CA VAL A 197 8.45 0.54 3.84
C VAL A 197 7.73 -0.41 2.90
N ALA A 198 6.56 -0.02 2.40
CA ALA A 198 5.78 -0.86 1.49
C ALA A 198 6.54 -1.19 0.20
N ALA A 199 7.22 -0.20 -0.39
CA ALA A 199 8.01 -0.41 -1.61
C ALA A 199 9.17 -1.38 -1.35
N GLY A 200 9.91 -1.20 -0.26
CA GLY A 200 11.04 -2.07 0.08
C GLY A 200 10.62 -3.50 0.45
N ALA A 201 9.51 -3.68 1.14
CA ALA A 201 8.95 -5.00 1.41
C ALA A 201 8.53 -5.70 0.10
N LEU A 202 7.90 -4.96 -0.82
CA LEU A 202 7.53 -5.49 -2.13
C LEU A 202 8.74 -5.92 -2.94
N LEU A 203 9.84 -5.16 -2.92
CA LEU A 203 11.10 -5.55 -3.59
C LEU A 203 11.63 -6.89 -3.07
N SER A 204 11.57 -7.11 -1.75
CA SER A 204 11.98 -8.38 -1.15
C SER A 204 11.06 -9.54 -1.57
N LEU A 205 9.75 -9.28 -1.68
CA LEU A 205 8.78 -10.26 -2.21
C LEU A 205 9.01 -10.55 -3.70
N GLN A 206 9.28 -9.53 -4.51
CA GLN A 206 9.59 -9.69 -5.94
C GLN A 206 10.87 -10.50 -6.15
N ALA A 207 11.93 -10.20 -5.40
CA ALA A 207 13.17 -10.97 -5.44
C ALA A 207 12.96 -12.45 -5.08
N THR A 208 12.06 -12.72 -4.13
CA THR A 208 11.67 -14.08 -3.75
C THR A 208 10.85 -14.75 -4.87
N ALA A 209 9.90 -14.03 -5.44
CA ALA A 209 9.05 -14.52 -6.53
C ALA A 209 9.86 -14.89 -7.78
N GLN A 210 10.83 -14.07 -8.16
CA GLN A 210 11.68 -14.32 -9.35
C GLN A 210 12.47 -15.63 -9.30
N ARG A 211 12.67 -16.20 -8.11
CA ARG A 211 13.35 -17.46 -7.91
C ARG A 211 12.43 -18.69 -7.99
N LYS A 212 11.14 -18.51 -8.17
CA LYS A 212 10.15 -19.59 -8.21
C LYS A 212 9.48 -19.65 -9.58
N PRO A 213 9.29 -20.82 -10.17
CA PRO A 213 8.41 -20.98 -11.34
C PRO A 213 7.02 -20.43 -11.01
N GLY A 214 6.46 -19.62 -11.91
CA GLY A 214 5.15 -18.98 -11.67
C GLY A 214 5.14 -17.90 -10.58
N GLY A 215 6.30 -17.49 -10.05
CA GLY A 215 6.43 -16.59 -8.91
C GLY A 215 5.82 -15.20 -9.14
N ALA A 216 5.84 -14.68 -10.38
CA ALA A 216 5.20 -13.41 -10.70
C ALA A 216 3.68 -13.49 -10.49
N ALA A 217 3.04 -14.58 -10.94
CA ALA A 217 1.62 -14.83 -10.71
C ALA A 217 1.30 -14.99 -9.22
N ALA A 218 2.13 -15.75 -8.49
CA ALA A 218 2.00 -15.93 -7.05
C ALA A 218 2.12 -14.61 -6.28
N LEU A 219 3.07 -13.74 -6.66
CA LEU A 219 3.23 -12.41 -6.07
C LEU A 219 1.97 -11.56 -6.27
N THR A 220 1.43 -11.54 -7.48
CA THR A 220 0.21 -10.77 -7.74
C THR A 220 -0.98 -11.31 -6.97
N ALA A 221 -1.14 -12.62 -6.92
CA ALA A 221 -2.18 -13.25 -6.12
C ALA A 221 -2.05 -12.87 -4.63
N ALA A 222 -0.84 -12.91 -4.08
CA ALA A 222 -0.57 -12.50 -2.72
C ALA A 222 -0.89 -11.02 -2.50
N LEU A 223 -0.50 -10.13 -3.42
CA LEU A 223 -0.77 -8.69 -3.31
C LEU A 223 -2.27 -8.37 -3.43
N LEU A 224 -3.00 -9.00 -4.35
CA LEU A 224 -4.44 -8.82 -4.48
C LEU A 224 -5.19 -9.27 -3.23
N GLY A 225 -4.74 -10.37 -2.60
CA GLY A 225 -5.35 -10.88 -1.37
C GLY A 225 -5.03 -10.07 -0.10
N HIS A 226 -3.90 -9.33 -0.07
CA HIS A 226 -3.38 -8.71 1.15
C HIS A 226 -3.48 -7.18 1.18
N VAL A 227 -3.37 -6.51 0.04
CA VAL A 227 -3.35 -5.03 0.00
C VAL A 227 -4.71 -4.42 0.29
N GLY A 228 -5.80 -5.18 0.13
CA GLY A 228 -7.16 -4.73 0.44
C GLY A 228 -7.47 -4.59 1.94
N SER A 229 -6.69 -5.25 2.80
CA SER A 229 -6.81 -5.22 4.26
C SER A 229 -5.73 -4.36 4.93
N ALA A 230 -5.01 -3.54 4.14
CA ALA A 230 -3.96 -2.67 4.65
C ALA A 230 -4.45 -1.88 5.88
N VAL A 231 -3.65 -1.90 6.91
CA VAL A 231 -3.79 -1.06 8.11
C VAL A 231 -4.20 0.34 7.67
N SER A 232 -5.39 0.76 8.09
CA SER A 232 -5.95 2.08 7.76
C SER A 232 -4.89 3.13 8.01
N SER A 233 -4.59 3.93 6.97
CA SER A 233 -3.66 5.05 7.04
C SER A 233 -4.06 5.92 8.22
N GLY A 234 -3.25 5.96 9.28
CA GLY A 234 -3.55 6.75 10.47
C GLY A 234 -3.47 6.01 11.81
N SER A 235 -3.23 4.70 11.81
CA SER A 235 -2.97 3.99 13.08
C SER A 235 -1.65 4.49 13.68
N THR A 236 -1.75 5.20 14.81
CA THR A 236 -0.59 5.57 15.64
C THR A 236 0.08 4.35 16.30
N GLN A 237 -0.45 3.15 16.09
CA GLN A 237 0.03 1.90 16.66
C GLN A 237 0.05 0.79 15.61
N PRO A 238 1.05 0.78 14.70
CA PRO A 238 1.11 -0.18 13.60
C PRO A 238 1.14 -1.65 14.07
N PHE A 239 1.67 -1.92 15.28
CA PHE A 239 1.78 -3.28 15.83
C PHE A 239 0.49 -3.82 16.44
N LYS A 240 -0.57 -3.02 16.62
CA LYS A 240 -1.89 -3.55 17.05
C LYS A 240 -2.47 -4.59 16.09
N ALA A 241 -2.15 -4.49 14.82
CA ALA A 241 -2.59 -5.48 13.83
C ALA A 241 -2.05 -6.89 14.11
N LEU A 242 -0.90 -7.00 14.79
CA LEU A 242 -0.29 -8.29 15.19
C LEU A 242 -1.04 -8.98 16.34
N LEU A 243 -1.94 -8.27 17.02
CA LEU A 243 -2.72 -8.72 18.18
C LEU A 243 -4.05 -9.36 17.77
N THR A 244 -4.43 -9.25 16.49
CA THR A 244 -5.66 -9.84 15.98
C THR A 244 -5.51 -11.36 15.92
N PRO A 245 -6.53 -12.16 16.31
CA PRO A 245 -6.49 -13.61 16.14
C PRO A 245 -6.21 -13.97 14.68
N GLY A 246 -5.16 -14.72 14.45
CA GLY A 246 -4.66 -15.08 13.14
C GLY A 246 -3.15 -14.89 13.06
N ALA A 247 -2.51 -15.58 12.12
CA ALA A 247 -1.10 -15.38 11.89
C ALA A 247 -0.92 -14.11 11.07
N THR A 248 -0.43 -13.06 11.70
CA THR A 248 -0.21 -11.75 11.07
C THR A 248 1.28 -11.45 11.01
N ALA A 249 1.72 -10.94 9.89
CA ALA A 249 3.06 -10.41 9.65
C ALA A 249 2.92 -8.97 9.13
N LEU A 250 3.72 -8.04 9.61
CA LEU A 250 3.67 -6.63 9.25
C LEU A 250 5.00 -6.19 8.65
N ALA A 251 4.99 -5.59 7.46
CA ALA A 251 6.17 -4.91 6.96
C ALA A 251 6.44 -3.64 7.79
N SER A 252 7.65 -3.55 8.35
CA SER A 252 8.08 -2.50 9.26
C SER A 252 9.56 -2.21 9.09
N THR A 253 10.13 -1.36 9.93
CA THR A 253 11.58 -1.16 10.01
C THR A 253 12.15 -1.80 11.27
N GLU A 254 13.44 -2.13 11.22
CA GLU A 254 14.17 -2.60 12.38
C GLU A 254 14.06 -1.61 13.54
N GLN A 255 14.21 -0.32 13.26
CA GLN A 255 14.12 0.75 14.26
C GLN A 255 12.73 0.79 14.92
N GLN A 256 11.65 0.64 14.15
CA GLN A 256 10.29 0.61 14.70
C GLN A 256 10.06 -0.61 15.60
N VAL A 257 10.56 -1.80 15.22
CA VAL A 257 10.50 -3.00 16.06
C VAL A 257 11.27 -2.77 17.36
N TRP A 258 12.49 -2.24 17.27
CA TRP A 258 13.31 -1.92 18.44
C TRP A 258 12.61 -0.89 19.35
N ALA A 259 12.08 0.19 18.81
CA ALA A 259 11.39 1.23 19.56
C ALA A 259 10.13 0.72 20.27
N HIS A 260 9.36 -0.15 19.60
CA HIS A 260 8.19 -0.81 20.18
C HIS A 260 8.58 -1.67 21.38
N ASN A 261 9.58 -2.53 21.23
CA ASN A 261 10.01 -3.43 22.31
C ASN A 261 10.73 -2.71 23.47
N ARG A 262 11.26 -1.51 23.23
CA ARG A 262 11.85 -0.65 24.27
C ARG A 262 10.81 0.10 25.07
N SER A 263 9.64 0.39 24.50
CA SER A 263 8.56 1.06 25.23
C SER A 263 8.13 0.22 26.45
N ALA A 264 7.82 0.86 27.56
CA ALA A 264 7.65 0.24 28.86
C ALA A 264 6.75 -1.02 28.82
N ALA A 265 7.32 -2.16 29.14
CA ALA A 265 6.70 -3.48 29.24
C ALA A 265 5.71 -3.73 28.08
N PRO A 266 6.16 -4.02 26.87
CA PRO A 266 5.24 -4.45 25.84
C PRO A 266 4.58 -5.73 26.33
N ALA A 267 3.25 -5.69 26.54
CA ALA A 267 2.47 -6.88 26.83
C ALA A 267 2.64 -7.93 25.71
N GLU A 268 3.14 -7.49 24.57
CA GLU A 268 3.24 -8.24 23.32
C GLU A 268 4.50 -7.85 22.55
N PRO A 269 5.63 -8.50 22.86
CA PRO A 269 6.89 -8.29 22.14
C PRO A 269 6.74 -8.73 20.67
N VAL A 270 7.44 -8.05 19.77
CA VAL A 270 7.52 -8.42 18.36
C VAL A 270 8.98 -8.75 18.00
N VAL A 271 9.17 -9.57 16.98
CA VAL A 271 10.49 -9.88 16.43
C VAL A 271 10.60 -9.41 15.00
N ALA A 272 11.79 -8.96 14.62
CA ALA A 272 12.15 -8.59 13.27
C ALA A 272 12.68 -9.80 12.51
N ALA A 273 12.00 -10.23 11.47
CA ALA A 273 12.48 -11.24 10.54
C ALA A 273 13.01 -10.55 9.26
N TYR A 274 14.29 -10.74 8.97
CA TYR A 274 14.97 -10.12 7.83
C TYR A 274 14.83 -11.00 6.61
N PRO A 275 14.38 -10.45 5.45
CA PRO A 275 14.28 -11.22 4.20
C PRO A 275 15.59 -11.94 3.87
N ALA A 276 15.51 -13.25 3.64
CA ALA A 276 16.68 -14.11 3.47
C ALA A 276 17.53 -13.77 2.22
N LEU A 277 16.93 -13.12 1.23
CA LEU A 277 17.58 -12.66 -0.01
C LEU A 277 18.19 -11.25 0.12
N GLY A 278 18.19 -10.69 1.30
CA GLY A 278 18.61 -9.33 1.60
C GLY A 278 17.44 -8.41 1.91
N ALA A 279 17.62 -7.57 2.92
CA ALA A 279 16.66 -6.57 3.31
C ALA A 279 16.98 -5.23 2.62
N SER A 280 15.97 -4.62 1.99
CA SER A 280 16.04 -3.20 1.64
C SER A 280 16.14 -2.37 2.90
N SER A 281 16.71 -1.17 2.83
CA SER A 281 16.79 -0.26 3.97
C SER A 281 16.22 1.10 3.62
N LEU A 282 15.56 1.73 4.57
CA LEU A 282 15.36 3.17 4.55
C LEU A 282 16.73 3.84 4.73
N ASP A 283 17.01 4.91 3.98
CA ASP A 283 18.34 5.52 3.88
C ASP A 283 18.45 6.95 4.43
N TYR A 284 17.36 7.53 4.92
CA TYR A 284 17.26 8.84 5.58
C TYR A 284 18.18 9.90 4.96
N PRO A 285 17.95 10.31 3.69
CA PRO A 285 18.82 11.24 2.99
C PRO A 285 18.63 12.67 3.48
N PHE A 286 19.71 13.45 3.50
CA PHE A 286 19.73 14.86 3.90
C PHE A 286 19.70 15.74 2.64
N ALA A 287 18.57 16.34 2.32
CA ALA A 287 18.39 17.16 1.13
C ALA A 287 18.33 18.65 1.50
N VAL A 288 19.24 19.46 0.97
CA VAL A 288 19.20 20.93 1.06
C VAL A 288 18.33 21.44 -0.09
N LEU A 289 17.17 22.00 0.25
CA LEU A 289 16.19 22.51 -0.72
C LEU A 289 16.32 24.02 -0.97
N ALA A 290 16.78 24.77 0.01
CA ALA A 290 17.02 26.21 -0.11
C ALA A 290 18.31 26.51 -0.87
N GLN A 291 18.33 27.66 -1.52
CA GLN A 291 19.51 28.17 -2.25
C GLN A 291 20.26 29.23 -1.45
N GLY A 292 21.54 29.31 -1.67
CA GLY A 292 22.41 30.33 -1.06
C GLY A 292 23.59 29.74 -0.29
N ARG A 293 24.75 30.35 -0.41
CA ARG A 293 26.02 29.86 0.19
C ARG A 293 25.91 29.65 1.70
N GLN A 294 25.27 30.58 2.39
CA GLN A 294 25.19 30.53 3.85
C GLN A 294 24.24 29.41 4.32
N VAL A 295 23.08 29.29 3.68
CA VAL A 295 22.13 28.19 4.00
C VAL A 295 22.78 26.83 3.76
N THR A 296 23.52 26.69 2.66
CA THR A 296 24.25 25.46 2.35
C THR A 296 25.34 25.16 3.38
N ALA A 297 26.06 26.21 3.84
CA ALA A 297 27.07 26.04 4.89
C ALA A 297 26.45 25.63 6.23
N ASP A 298 25.33 26.28 6.62
CA ASP A 298 24.62 25.99 7.86
C ASP A 298 24.05 24.55 7.85
N ALA A 299 23.41 24.16 6.74
CA ALA A 299 22.97 22.81 6.52
C ALA A 299 24.14 21.80 6.54
N GLY A 300 25.26 22.16 5.96
CA GLY A 300 26.48 21.35 5.97
C GLY A 300 27.03 21.11 7.39
N ARG A 301 26.97 22.10 8.28
CA ARG A 301 27.34 21.93 9.69
C ARG A 301 26.43 20.96 10.40
N LEU A 302 25.09 21.06 10.20
CA LEU A 302 24.13 20.13 10.76
C LEU A 302 24.39 18.70 10.26
N LEU A 303 24.62 18.52 8.96
CA LEU A 303 24.93 17.21 8.38
C LEU A 303 26.22 16.62 8.96
N ALA A 304 27.28 17.43 9.07
CA ALA A 304 28.56 17.03 9.65
C ALA A 304 28.39 16.60 11.13
N ALA A 305 27.60 17.35 11.90
CA ALA A 305 27.31 17.02 13.30
C ALA A 305 26.49 15.72 13.44
N LEU A 306 25.47 15.52 12.58
CA LEU A 306 24.66 14.29 12.54
C LEU A 306 25.50 13.06 12.19
N ARG A 307 26.48 13.19 11.30
CA ARG A 307 27.40 12.12 10.89
C ARG A 307 28.66 12.05 11.73
N GLY A 308 28.87 12.99 12.62
CA GLY A 308 29.94 12.98 13.61
C GLY A 308 29.67 12.00 14.75
N ARG A 309 30.67 11.87 15.63
CA ARG A 309 30.61 10.89 16.75
C ARG A 309 29.36 11.09 17.63
N VAL A 310 29.05 12.30 18.02
CA VAL A 310 27.89 12.58 18.91
C VAL A 310 26.57 12.23 18.22
N GLY A 311 26.38 12.64 16.96
CA GLY A 311 25.18 12.29 16.18
C GLY A 311 25.07 10.78 15.95
N GLY A 312 26.19 10.11 15.62
CA GLY A 312 26.26 8.66 15.48
C GLY A 312 25.89 7.91 16.76
N ASP A 313 26.43 8.34 17.90
CA ASP A 313 26.10 7.74 19.21
C ASP A 313 24.60 7.88 19.54
N LEU A 314 23.99 9.04 19.24
CA LEU A 314 22.55 9.27 19.41
C LEU A 314 21.71 8.41 18.47
N LEU A 315 22.11 8.28 17.20
CA LEU A 315 21.46 7.42 16.23
C LEU A 315 21.51 5.95 16.65
N HIS A 316 22.68 5.46 17.07
CA HIS A 316 22.85 4.11 17.60
C HIS A 316 21.99 3.87 18.85
N ALA A 317 21.97 4.81 19.80
CA ALA A 317 21.15 4.72 21.01
C ALA A 317 19.65 4.70 20.73
N ALA A 318 19.21 5.20 19.56
CA ALA A 318 17.85 5.20 19.10
C ALA A 318 17.51 4.02 18.14
N GLY A 319 18.39 3.04 17.99
CA GLY A 319 18.15 1.84 17.19
C GLY A 319 18.33 2.02 15.69
N PHE A 320 19.03 3.07 15.26
CA PHE A 320 19.43 3.26 13.87
C PHE A 320 20.79 2.63 13.60
N ARG A 321 21.07 2.41 12.33
CA ARG A 321 22.37 1.98 11.82
C ARG A 321 23.07 3.13 11.09
N ASP A 322 24.38 3.03 11.05
CA ASP A 322 25.21 3.90 10.21
C ASP A 322 24.94 3.69 8.72
N VAL A 323 25.48 4.58 7.91
CA VAL A 323 25.34 4.54 6.46
C VAL A 323 25.98 3.29 5.82
N ASP A 324 26.93 2.66 6.49
CA ASP A 324 27.54 1.39 6.06
C ASP A 324 26.76 0.15 6.55
N GLY A 325 25.74 0.33 7.38
CA GLY A 325 24.91 -0.73 7.96
C GLY A 325 25.37 -1.20 9.34
N SER A 326 26.45 -0.64 9.89
CA SER A 326 26.91 -0.92 11.25
C SER A 326 25.88 -0.47 12.27
N GLY A 327 25.65 -1.25 13.31
CA GLY A 327 24.67 -0.95 14.35
C GLY A 327 25.29 -0.86 15.73
N GLY A 328 24.67 -0.07 16.61
CA GLY A 328 25.06 0.04 18.01
C GLY A 328 24.69 -1.19 18.84
N PRO A 329 25.21 -1.28 20.09
CA PRO A 329 24.99 -2.45 20.98
C PRO A 329 23.53 -2.62 21.42
N VAL A 330 22.69 -1.63 21.21
CA VAL A 330 21.24 -1.70 21.51
C VAL A 330 20.50 -2.61 20.54
N LEU A 331 21.05 -2.86 19.34
CA LEU A 331 20.47 -3.78 18.36
C LEU A 331 20.82 -5.21 18.75
N SER A 332 19.91 -5.85 19.43
CA SER A 332 20.11 -7.20 19.96
C SER A 332 18.80 -7.99 20.01
N SER A 333 18.90 -9.31 20.15
CA SER A 333 17.74 -10.21 20.28
C SER A 333 16.86 -9.87 21.49
N ARG A 334 17.40 -9.23 22.53
CA ARG A 334 16.63 -8.73 23.67
C ARG A 334 15.53 -7.77 23.24
N PHE A 335 15.75 -7.00 22.17
CA PHE A 335 14.80 -6.06 21.60
C PHE A 335 14.17 -6.56 20.29
N GLY A 336 14.22 -7.88 20.06
CA GLY A 336 13.60 -8.50 18.89
C GLY A 336 14.29 -8.20 17.56
N VAL A 337 15.52 -7.68 17.57
CA VAL A 337 16.30 -7.30 16.38
C VAL A 337 17.67 -7.96 16.39
N ASN A 338 18.35 -8.02 15.25
CA ASN A 338 19.67 -8.63 15.11
C ASN A 338 20.78 -7.56 15.05
N GLY A 339 21.87 -7.78 15.79
CA GLY A 339 23.05 -6.92 15.71
C GLY A 339 23.73 -6.96 14.32
N THR A 340 23.70 -8.12 13.66
CA THR A 340 24.32 -8.35 12.35
C THR A 340 23.25 -8.43 11.27
N LEU A 341 23.44 -7.70 10.17
CA LEU A 341 22.54 -7.76 9.01
C LEU A 341 22.88 -8.94 8.10
N PRO A 342 21.87 -9.61 7.52
CA PRO A 342 22.09 -10.43 6.34
C PRO A 342 22.61 -9.54 5.19
N ALA A 343 23.62 -10.03 4.46
CA ALA A 343 24.09 -9.33 3.28
C ALA A 343 22.93 -9.12 2.28
N GLY A 344 22.72 -7.90 1.85
CA GLY A 344 21.70 -7.54 0.87
C GLY A 344 22.22 -6.44 -0.07
N LEU A 345 21.76 -6.47 -1.31
CA LEU A 345 22.02 -5.41 -2.25
C LEU A 345 20.99 -4.29 -2.04
N PRO A 346 21.40 -3.01 -2.04
CA PRO A 346 20.45 -1.92 -2.03
C PRO A 346 19.58 -1.99 -3.31
N PRO A 347 18.28 -1.73 -3.21
CA PRO A 347 17.41 -1.71 -4.38
C PRO A 347 17.84 -0.61 -5.33
N ARG A 348 17.74 -0.88 -6.63
CA ARG A 348 17.92 0.16 -7.63
C ARG A 348 16.71 1.09 -7.61
N ALA A 349 16.95 2.33 -7.97
CA ALA A 349 15.93 3.34 -8.04
C ALA A 349 14.71 2.94 -8.90
N ASP A 350 14.98 2.39 -10.09
CA ASP A 350 13.94 1.93 -11.01
C ASP A 350 13.15 0.73 -10.46
N ASP A 351 13.75 -0.07 -9.59
CA ASP A 351 13.05 -1.17 -8.91
C ASP A 351 12.03 -0.64 -7.91
N VAL A 352 12.38 0.44 -7.20
CA VAL A 352 11.45 1.10 -6.27
C VAL A 352 10.27 1.72 -7.01
N ASP A 353 10.52 2.40 -8.14
CA ASP A 353 9.46 3.02 -8.93
C ASP A 353 8.52 1.96 -9.52
N ARG A 354 9.05 0.85 -10.02
CA ARG A 354 8.24 -0.30 -10.47
C ARG A 354 7.43 -0.93 -9.34
N ALA A 355 8.02 -1.07 -8.15
CA ALA A 355 7.34 -1.59 -6.98
C ALA A 355 6.18 -0.69 -6.57
N LEU A 356 6.39 0.63 -6.51
CA LEU A 356 5.36 1.60 -6.20
C LEU A 356 4.23 1.60 -7.24
N ALA A 357 4.57 1.53 -8.53
CA ALA A 357 3.59 1.42 -9.60
C ALA A 357 2.74 0.15 -9.44
N THR A 358 3.35 -0.99 -9.13
CA THR A 358 2.64 -2.26 -8.88
C THR A 358 1.64 -2.13 -7.73
N ILE A 359 2.06 -1.56 -6.59
CA ILE A 359 1.16 -1.37 -5.43
C ILE A 359 0.04 -0.39 -5.77
N SER A 360 0.34 0.72 -6.44
CA SER A 360 -0.66 1.73 -6.80
C SER A 360 -1.77 1.14 -7.63
N VAL A 361 -1.44 0.22 -8.51
CA VAL A 361 -2.41 -0.46 -9.35
C VAL A 361 -3.21 -1.51 -8.58
N VAL A 362 -2.55 -2.30 -7.74
CA VAL A 362 -3.25 -3.29 -6.88
C VAL A 362 -4.24 -2.58 -5.94
N LYS A 363 -3.91 -1.35 -5.51
CA LYS A 363 -4.81 -0.50 -4.69
C LYS A 363 -5.94 0.16 -5.47
N GLN A 364 -5.78 0.41 -6.75
CA GLN A 364 -6.89 0.85 -7.57
C GLN A 364 -7.92 -0.28 -7.60
N GLY A 365 -9.04 -0.07 -6.93
CA GLY A 365 -10.14 -1.02 -6.96
C GLY A 365 -10.44 -1.42 -8.41
N SER A 366 -10.75 -2.67 -8.66
CA SER A 366 -11.16 -3.14 -9.98
C SER A 366 -12.67 -3.11 -10.13
N ARG A 367 -13.12 -2.73 -11.32
CA ARG A 367 -14.50 -2.87 -11.79
C ARG A 367 -14.47 -3.63 -13.10
N MET A 368 -14.88 -4.89 -13.08
CA MET A 368 -14.69 -5.82 -14.19
C MET A 368 -15.99 -6.54 -14.56
N LEU A 369 -16.20 -6.70 -15.85
CA LEU A 369 -17.20 -7.63 -16.38
C LEU A 369 -16.49 -8.85 -16.93
N ALA A 370 -16.72 -10.01 -16.33
CA ALA A 370 -16.31 -11.30 -16.86
C ALA A 370 -17.37 -11.80 -17.86
N VAL A 371 -16.93 -12.18 -19.05
CA VAL A 371 -17.77 -12.65 -20.15
C VAL A 371 -17.27 -14.04 -20.56
N VAL A 372 -18.09 -15.07 -20.33
CA VAL A 372 -17.70 -16.47 -20.49
C VAL A 372 -18.45 -17.07 -21.66
N ASP A 373 -17.70 -17.66 -22.59
CA ASP A 373 -18.23 -18.45 -23.67
C ASP A 373 -18.91 -19.70 -23.13
N VAL A 374 -20.12 -19.95 -23.59
CA VAL A 374 -20.90 -21.16 -23.29
C VAL A 374 -21.39 -21.84 -24.57
N SER A 375 -20.77 -21.58 -25.72
CA SER A 375 -21.04 -22.28 -26.96
C SER A 375 -20.78 -23.78 -26.85
N GLY A 376 -21.27 -24.55 -27.79
CA GLY A 376 -21.19 -26.01 -27.74
C GLY A 376 -19.76 -26.56 -27.66
N SER A 377 -18.76 -25.85 -28.20
CA SER A 377 -17.34 -26.22 -28.11
C SER A 377 -16.81 -26.21 -26.67
N MET A 378 -17.39 -25.39 -25.80
CA MET A 378 -17.01 -25.34 -24.38
C MET A 378 -17.44 -26.60 -23.59
N GLY A 379 -18.35 -27.41 -24.14
CA GLY A 379 -18.71 -28.73 -23.62
C GLY A 379 -17.74 -29.86 -24.00
N GLU A 380 -16.74 -29.59 -24.86
CA GLU A 380 -15.73 -30.58 -25.24
C GLU A 380 -14.81 -30.97 -24.09
N LEU A 381 -14.52 -32.29 -24.02
CA LEU A 381 -13.62 -32.81 -22.97
C LEU A 381 -12.17 -32.35 -23.17
N VAL A 382 -11.51 -32.03 -22.07
CA VAL A 382 -10.10 -31.66 -22.06
C VAL A 382 -9.23 -32.89 -21.86
N PRO A 383 -8.33 -33.22 -22.81
CA PRO A 383 -7.43 -34.36 -22.68
C PRO A 383 -6.59 -34.26 -21.39
N GLY A 384 -6.59 -35.31 -20.59
CA GLY A 384 -5.81 -35.39 -19.35
C GLY A 384 -6.36 -34.61 -18.16
N ALA A 385 -7.56 -34.05 -18.24
CA ALA A 385 -8.22 -33.32 -17.15
C ALA A 385 -9.28 -34.15 -16.38
N GLY A 386 -9.18 -35.49 -16.39
CA GLY A 386 -10.05 -36.35 -15.59
C GLY A 386 -11.53 -36.33 -15.97
N GLY A 387 -11.85 -36.06 -17.25
CA GLY A 387 -13.24 -35.97 -17.73
C GLY A 387 -13.87 -34.57 -17.60
N ALA A 388 -13.10 -33.54 -17.23
CA ALA A 388 -13.58 -32.16 -17.19
C ALA A 388 -13.72 -31.57 -18.61
N THR A 389 -14.78 -30.78 -18.81
CA THR A 389 -14.97 -30.00 -20.05
C THR A 389 -14.15 -28.72 -20.03
N ARG A 390 -14.03 -28.05 -21.18
CA ARG A 390 -13.41 -26.72 -21.28
C ARG A 390 -14.14 -25.73 -20.35
N LEU A 391 -15.46 -25.78 -20.27
CA LEU A 391 -16.25 -24.96 -19.39
C LEU A 391 -15.96 -25.28 -17.90
N ASP A 392 -15.78 -26.54 -17.53
CA ASP A 392 -15.46 -26.91 -16.14
C ASP A 392 -14.12 -26.37 -15.69
N VAL A 393 -13.11 -26.46 -16.56
CA VAL A 393 -11.78 -25.89 -16.28
C VAL A 393 -11.86 -24.36 -16.19
N THR A 394 -12.64 -23.71 -17.05
CA THR A 394 -12.89 -22.26 -16.99
C THR A 394 -13.58 -21.87 -15.69
N LYS A 395 -14.60 -22.61 -15.27
CA LYS A 395 -15.30 -22.39 -13.98
C LYS A 395 -14.35 -22.54 -12.79
N ALA A 396 -13.48 -23.55 -12.81
CA ALA A 396 -12.49 -23.78 -11.76
C ALA A 396 -11.48 -22.62 -11.68
N ALA A 397 -10.97 -22.15 -12.83
CA ALA A 397 -10.06 -21.01 -12.91
C ALA A 397 -10.73 -19.71 -12.42
N ALA A 398 -11.98 -19.45 -12.83
CA ALA A 398 -12.73 -18.27 -12.41
C ALA A 398 -13.00 -18.28 -10.90
N ARG A 399 -13.35 -19.43 -10.30
CA ARG A 399 -13.52 -19.58 -8.84
C ARG A 399 -12.21 -19.33 -8.10
N GLY A 400 -11.09 -19.88 -8.57
CA GLY A 400 -9.76 -19.61 -8.02
C GLY A 400 -9.42 -18.13 -8.07
N GLY A 401 -9.72 -17.47 -9.21
CA GLY A 401 -9.55 -16.03 -9.38
C GLY A 401 -10.38 -15.17 -8.43
N LEU A 402 -11.63 -15.56 -8.17
CA LEU A 402 -12.51 -14.84 -7.22
C LEU A 402 -11.92 -14.79 -5.81
N GLY A 403 -11.19 -15.84 -5.39
CA GLY A 403 -10.53 -15.88 -4.08
C GLY A 403 -9.42 -14.85 -3.91
N LEU A 404 -8.89 -14.31 -5.01
CA LEU A 404 -7.76 -13.37 -5.01
C LEU A 404 -8.18 -11.89 -4.92
N PHE A 405 -9.45 -11.58 -5.18
CA PHE A 405 -9.95 -10.22 -5.15
C PHE A 405 -10.42 -9.81 -3.75
N SER A 406 -10.21 -8.55 -3.41
CA SER A 406 -10.76 -7.96 -2.19
C SER A 406 -12.28 -7.78 -2.29
N ASP A 407 -12.94 -7.63 -1.15
CA ASP A 407 -14.39 -7.42 -1.09
C ASP A 407 -14.85 -6.10 -1.73
N THR A 408 -13.95 -5.13 -1.88
CA THR A 408 -14.22 -3.84 -2.54
C THR A 408 -14.14 -3.93 -4.07
N THR A 409 -13.59 -5.02 -4.63
CA THR A 409 -13.57 -5.28 -6.07
C THR A 409 -14.99 -5.49 -6.59
N GLN A 410 -15.34 -4.85 -7.71
CA GLN A 410 -16.63 -5.00 -8.36
C GLN A 410 -16.48 -5.96 -9.54
N VAL A 411 -17.27 -7.02 -9.57
CA VAL A 411 -17.25 -8.00 -10.65
C VAL A 411 -18.68 -8.34 -11.07
N GLY A 412 -18.90 -8.34 -12.39
CA GLY A 412 -20.12 -8.87 -13.02
C GLY A 412 -19.80 -10.13 -13.82
N LEU A 413 -20.82 -10.89 -14.17
CA LEU A 413 -20.70 -12.11 -14.98
C LEU A 413 -21.76 -12.13 -16.06
N TRP A 414 -21.31 -12.27 -17.31
CA TRP A 414 -22.14 -12.62 -18.44
C TRP A 414 -21.75 -13.98 -19.00
N ALA A 415 -22.72 -14.70 -19.54
CA ALA A 415 -22.51 -15.83 -20.42
C ALA A 415 -22.87 -15.43 -21.85
N PHE A 416 -22.22 -16.02 -22.86
CA PHE A 416 -22.57 -15.76 -24.24
C PHE A 416 -22.48 -17.00 -25.14
N SER A 417 -23.39 -17.05 -26.11
CA SER A 417 -23.47 -17.97 -27.26
C SER A 417 -24.46 -17.32 -28.24
N THR A 418 -24.47 -17.72 -29.51
CA THR A 418 -25.48 -17.20 -30.45
C THR A 418 -26.90 -17.44 -29.91
N HIS A 419 -27.76 -16.44 -30.04
CA HIS A 419 -29.18 -16.49 -29.63
C HIS A 419 -29.41 -16.99 -28.19
N LEU A 420 -28.52 -16.63 -27.24
CA LEU A 420 -28.65 -17.04 -25.85
C LEU A 420 -29.91 -16.45 -25.17
N THR A 421 -30.41 -15.35 -25.69
CA THR A 421 -31.74 -14.78 -25.40
C THR A 421 -32.52 -14.57 -26.71
N ALA A 422 -33.79 -14.18 -26.64
CA ALA A 422 -34.57 -13.84 -27.83
C ALA A 422 -34.00 -12.70 -28.68
N HIS A 423 -33.11 -11.83 -28.10
CA HIS A 423 -32.66 -10.62 -28.74
C HIS A 423 -31.14 -10.37 -28.67
N THR A 424 -30.41 -11.19 -27.90
CA THR A 424 -28.98 -11.00 -27.68
C THR A 424 -28.25 -12.34 -27.59
N ASP A 425 -26.98 -12.32 -27.97
CA ASP A 425 -26.06 -13.44 -27.87
C ASP A 425 -25.47 -13.60 -26.47
N TYR A 426 -25.85 -12.75 -25.55
CA TYR A 426 -25.35 -12.79 -24.17
C TYR A 426 -26.50 -12.67 -23.16
N ARG A 427 -26.21 -13.11 -21.96
CA ARG A 427 -27.10 -12.99 -20.80
C ARG A 427 -26.31 -12.54 -19.58
N GLU A 428 -26.79 -11.50 -18.91
CA GLU A 428 -26.27 -11.11 -17.61
C GLU A 428 -26.70 -12.13 -16.55
N LEU A 429 -25.74 -12.71 -15.86
CA LEU A 429 -25.95 -13.66 -14.76
C LEU A 429 -25.82 -12.97 -13.41
N VAL A 430 -24.85 -12.06 -13.29
CA VAL A 430 -24.61 -11.23 -12.10
C VAL A 430 -24.23 -9.83 -12.55
N PRO A 431 -24.91 -8.77 -12.08
CA PRO A 431 -24.54 -7.40 -12.37
C PRO A 431 -23.18 -7.05 -11.77
N ILE A 432 -22.54 -5.98 -12.26
CA ILE A 432 -21.25 -5.53 -11.71
C ILE A 432 -21.49 -4.91 -10.33
N GLU A 433 -21.18 -5.64 -9.28
CA GLU A 433 -21.36 -5.24 -7.88
C GLU A 433 -20.12 -5.59 -7.04
N PRO A 434 -19.94 -4.98 -5.83
CA PRO A 434 -18.88 -5.36 -4.91
C PRO A 434 -18.94 -6.84 -4.52
N LEU A 435 -17.77 -7.48 -4.42
CA LEU A 435 -17.65 -8.88 -3.99
C LEU A 435 -18.02 -9.09 -2.52
N GLY A 436 -17.80 -8.08 -1.67
CA GLY A 436 -18.29 -8.09 -0.29
C GLY A 436 -19.80 -7.96 -0.21
N GLY A 437 -20.35 -8.15 0.98
CA GLY A 437 -21.77 -7.99 1.26
C GLY A 437 -22.01 -7.33 2.61
N SER A 438 -23.24 -6.87 2.84
CA SER A 438 -23.68 -6.45 4.16
C SER A 438 -23.87 -7.67 5.08
N PRO A 439 -23.69 -7.53 6.40
CA PRO A 439 -23.95 -8.61 7.35
C PRO A 439 -25.35 -9.19 7.16
N GLY A 440 -25.42 -10.51 6.99
CA GLY A 440 -26.69 -11.23 6.79
C GLY A 440 -27.22 -11.29 5.36
N ALA A 441 -26.58 -10.60 4.39
CA ALA A 441 -26.94 -10.68 2.97
C ALA A 441 -25.96 -11.61 2.20
N ILE A 442 -26.46 -12.20 1.09
CA ILE A 442 -25.60 -12.96 0.16
C ILE A 442 -24.61 -11.98 -0.47
N SER A 443 -23.31 -12.23 -0.30
CA SER A 443 -22.27 -11.38 -0.87
C SER A 443 -22.19 -11.52 -2.40
N GLY A 444 -21.66 -10.49 -3.09
CA GLY A 444 -21.42 -10.56 -4.52
C GLY A 444 -20.52 -11.74 -4.91
N ARG A 445 -19.56 -12.08 -4.05
CA ARG A 445 -18.70 -13.27 -4.21
C ARG A 445 -19.50 -14.57 -4.20
N GLN A 446 -20.45 -14.71 -3.29
CA GLN A 446 -21.32 -15.89 -3.21
C GLN A 446 -22.27 -15.98 -4.42
N LYS A 447 -22.82 -14.84 -4.87
CA LYS A 447 -23.65 -14.80 -6.09
C LYS A 447 -22.86 -15.24 -7.33
N LEU A 448 -21.65 -14.72 -7.52
CA LEU A 448 -20.77 -15.11 -8.62
C LEU A 448 -20.37 -16.58 -8.56
N ALA A 449 -20.01 -17.08 -7.38
CA ALA A 449 -19.66 -18.48 -7.19
C ALA A 449 -20.85 -19.41 -7.49
N GLY A 450 -22.06 -19.01 -7.09
CA GLY A 450 -23.31 -19.72 -7.40
C GLY A 450 -23.62 -19.72 -8.91
N ALA A 451 -23.53 -18.55 -9.55
CA ALA A 451 -23.75 -18.44 -11.00
C ALA A 451 -22.73 -19.25 -11.82
N LEU A 452 -21.44 -19.22 -11.43
CA LEU A 452 -20.41 -20.06 -12.05
C LEU A 452 -20.67 -21.56 -11.82
N ALA A 453 -21.24 -21.96 -10.68
CA ALA A 453 -21.53 -23.35 -10.40
C ALA A 453 -22.63 -23.91 -11.33
N THR A 454 -23.64 -23.11 -11.61
CA THR A 454 -24.79 -23.46 -12.43
C THR A 454 -24.62 -23.20 -13.93
N LEU A 455 -23.48 -22.61 -14.34
CA LEU A 455 -23.20 -22.32 -15.73
C LEU A 455 -23.07 -23.63 -16.54
N GLN A 456 -23.77 -23.70 -17.65
CA GLN A 456 -23.76 -24.86 -18.56
C GLN A 456 -23.49 -24.40 -19.98
N ASP A 457 -22.86 -25.26 -20.78
CA ASP A 457 -22.74 -25.04 -22.22
C ASP A 457 -24.12 -25.18 -22.91
N VAL A 458 -24.22 -24.57 -24.07
CA VAL A 458 -25.41 -24.66 -24.93
C VAL A 458 -25.09 -25.66 -26.03
N PRO A 459 -25.62 -26.90 -25.94
CA PRO A 459 -25.37 -27.91 -26.97
C PRO A 459 -25.80 -27.41 -28.34
N GLY A 460 -24.89 -27.42 -29.31
CA GLY A 460 -25.15 -26.89 -30.65
C GLY A 460 -25.19 -25.38 -30.76
N GLY A 461 -24.94 -24.63 -29.65
CA GLY A 461 -24.82 -23.18 -29.67
C GLY A 461 -23.51 -22.74 -30.37
N SER A 462 -23.62 -21.75 -31.24
CA SER A 462 -22.48 -21.12 -31.93
C SER A 462 -21.95 -19.93 -31.13
N THR A 463 -20.83 -19.33 -31.58
CA THR A 463 -20.13 -18.28 -30.83
C THR A 463 -20.50 -16.89 -31.35
N GLY A 464 -21.34 -16.14 -30.62
CA GLY A 464 -21.70 -14.72 -30.88
C GLY A 464 -20.69 -13.76 -30.26
N LEU A 465 -19.44 -13.81 -30.74
CA LEU A 465 -18.30 -13.14 -30.10
C LEU A 465 -18.30 -11.61 -30.25
N TYR A 466 -18.54 -11.12 -31.48
CA TYR A 466 -18.27 -9.71 -31.78
C TYR A 466 -19.33 -8.77 -31.21
N ASP A 467 -20.59 -9.14 -31.32
CA ASP A 467 -21.69 -8.36 -30.74
C ASP A 467 -21.63 -8.35 -29.22
N THR A 468 -21.29 -9.49 -28.63
CA THR A 468 -21.09 -9.62 -27.17
C THR A 468 -19.93 -8.75 -26.69
N ALA A 469 -18.78 -8.77 -27.38
CA ALA A 469 -17.62 -7.97 -27.00
C ALA A 469 -17.93 -6.46 -27.03
N LEU A 470 -18.65 -5.99 -28.05
CA LEU A 470 -19.07 -4.60 -28.16
C LEU A 470 -20.05 -4.22 -27.05
N ALA A 471 -21.05 -5.07 -26.80
CA ALA A 471 -22.05 -4.85 -25.76
C ALA A 471 -21.41 -4.82 -24.36
N ALA A 472 -20.51 -5.75 -24.06
CA ALA A 472 -19.79 -5.83 -22.79
C ALA A 472 -18.92 -4.56 -22.54
N THR A 473 -18.20 -4.12 -23.57
CA THR A 473 -17.38 -2.90 -23.48
C THR A 473 -18.25 -1.66 -23.20
N ARG A 474 -19.40 -1.55 -23.85
CA ARG A 474 -20.38 -0.48 -23.62
C ARG A 474 -21.00 -0.54 -22.23
N ALA A 475 -21.35 -1.73 -21.74
CA ALA A 475 -21.90 -1.93 -20.40
C ALA A 475 -20.92 -1.46 -19.31
N VAL A 476 -19.63 -1.79 -19.43
CA VAL A 476 -18.61 -1.30 -18.49
C VAL A 476 -18.43 0.20 -18.61
N ARG A 477 -18.43 0.74 -19.84
CA ARG A 477 -18.26 2.18 -20.10
C ARG A 477 -19.42 3.01 -19.53
N SER A 478 -20.66 2.55 -19.66
CA SER A 478 -21.84 3.26 -19.15
C SER A 478 -21.78 3.45 -17.62
N GLY A 479 -21.24 2.48 -16.90
CA GLY A 479 -21.04 2.56 -15.45
C GLY A 479 -19.60 2.84 -15.04
N TRP A 480 -18.79 3.50 -15.87
CA TRP A 480 -17.38 3.77 -15.60
C TRP A 480 -17.18 4.55 -14.29
N GLN A 481 -16.22 4.14 -13.48
CA GLN A 481 -15.94 4.76 -12.18
C GLN A 481 -14.49 5.28 -12.14
N PRO A 482 -14.27 6.56 -11.79
CA PRO A 482 -12.92 7.09 -11.59
C PRO A 482 -12.22 6.41 -10.41
N GLY A 483 -10.89 6.30 -10.49
CA GLY A 483 -10.09 5.65 -9.44
C GLY A 483 -10.19 4.12 -9.40
N ARG A 484 -10.89 3.52 -10.37
CA ARG A 484 -10.96 2.07 -10.56
C ARG A 484 -10.42 1.66 -11.92
N VAL A 485 -9.85 0.48 -12.02
CA VAL A 485 -9.55 -0.15 -13.30
C VAL A 485 -10.86 -0.73 -13.85
N ASN A 486 -11.45 -0.06 -14.84
CA ASN A 486 -12.67 -0.52 -15.51
C ASN A 486 -12.26 -1.40 -16.69
N SER A 487 -12.69 -2.66 -16.77
CA SER A 487 -12.25 -3.60 -17.81
C SER A 487 -13.29 -4.66 -18.13
N VAL A 488 -13.19 -5.22 -19.34
CA VAL A 488 -13.88 -6.44 -19.74
C VAL A 488 -12.85 -7.56 -19.78
N LEU A 489 -13.20 -8.72 -19.24
CA LEU A 489 -12.43 -9.96 -19.37
C LEU A 489 -13.29 -10.96 -20.13
N LEU A 490 -12.89 -11.30 -21.36
CA LEU A 490 -13.62 -12.21 -22.23
C LEU A 490 -12.84 -13.51 -22.43
N LEU A 491 -13.49 -14.63 -22.16
CA LEU A 491 -12.93 -15.97 -22.33
C LEU A 491 -13.69 -16.70 -23.42
N THR A 492 -12.98 -17.22 -24.42
CA THR A 492 -13.54 -17.99 -25.55
C THR A 492 -12.55 -19.00 -26.09
N ASP A 493 -13.05 -20.10 -26.62
CA ASP A 493 -12.28 -21.12 -27.34
C ASP A 493 -12.59 -21.13 -28.83
N GLY A 494 -13.59 -20.35 -29.29
CA GLY A 494 -14.14 -20.38 -30.62
C GLY A 494 -13.95 -19.12 -31.46
N MET A 495 -14.05 -19.29 -32.78
CA MET A 495 -14.20 -18.19 -33.73
C MET A 495 -15.62 -17.64 -33.70
N ASN A 496 -15.80 -16.38 -34.10
CA ASN A 496 -17.16 -15.85 -34.29
C ASN A 496 -17.90 -16.67 -35.35
N GLN A 497 -19.06 -17.18 -35.01
CA GLN A 497 -19.93 -18.01 -35.84
C GLN A 497 -21.34 -17.44 -35.88
N ASP A 498 -21.46 -16.12 -35.83
CA ASP A 498 -22.73 -15.42 -35.92
C ASP A 498 -22.85 -14.76 -37.30
N ASP A 499 -23.71 -15.35 -38.15
CA ASP A 499 -23.97 -14.86 -39.51
C ASP A 499 -24.87 -13.60 -39.53
N HIS A 500 -25.52 -13.29 -38.43
CA HIS A 500 -26.44 -12.15 -38.30
C HIS A 500 -25.82 -10.98 -37.55
N GLY A 501 -24.68 -11.18 -36.92
CA GLY A 501 -23.95 -10.17 -36.15
C GLY A 501 -23.03 -9.28 -36.98
N ILE A 502 -22.36 -8.37 -36.29
CA ILE A 502 -21.36 -7.49 -36.92
C ILE A 502 -20.09 -8.26 -37.29
N GLY A 503 -19.45 -7.88 -38.40
CA GLY A 503 -18.14 -8.42 -38.77
C GLY A 503 -17.00 -7.80 -37.96
N LEU A 504 -15.82 -8.46 -37.96
CA LEU A 504 -14.65 -8.01 -37.22
C LEU A 504 -14.24 -6.56 -37.57
N ALA A 505 -14.24 -6.20 -38.85
CA ALA A 505 -13.86 -4.85 -39.29
C ALA A 505 -14.77 -3.76 -38.68
N GLU A 506 -16.06 -4.02 -38.62
CA GLU A 506 -17.06 -3.13 -38.02
C GLU A 506 -16.90 -3.06 -36.50
N LEU A 507 -16.68 -4.19 -35.84
CA LEU A 507 -16.38 -4.22 -34.41
C LEU A 507 -15.16 -3.35 -34.09
N LEU A 508 -14.05 -3.56 -34.79
CA LEU A 508 -12.80 -2.81 -34.56
C LEU A 508 -12.98 -1.30 -34.80
N ARG A 509 -13.75 -0.94 -35.82
CA ARG A 509 -14.08 0.46 -36.09
C ARG A 509 -14.85 1.08 -34.91
N ARG A 510 -15.86 0.38 -34.40
CA ARG A 510 -16.68 0.87 -33.26
C ARG A 510 -15.87 0.92 -31.98
N LEU A 511 -15.11 -0.13 -31.64
CA LEU A 511 -14.28 -0.15 -30.45
C LEU A 511 -13.28 1.01 -30.42
N ARG A 512 -12.62 1.31 -31.57
CA ARG A 512 -11.70 2.46 -31.68
C ARG A 512 -12.40 3.80 -31.57
N ALA A 513 -13.55 3.96 -32.25
CA ALA A 513 -14.33 5.19 -32.21
C ALA A 513 -14.88 5.52 -30.81
N GLU A 514 -15.20 4.48 -30.06
CA GLU A 514 -15.75 4.61 -28.70
C GLU A 514 -14.64 4.60 -27.60
N ASN A 515 -13.37 4.35 -27.94
CA ASN A 515 -12.29 4.32 -26.96
C ASN A 515 -11.92 5.73 -26.51
N ASP A 516 -12.20 6.04 -25.23
CA ASP A 516 -11.89 7.32 -24.61
C ASP A 516 -10.65 7.17 -23.72
N PRO A 517 -9.50 7.81 -24.04
CA PRO A 517 -8.29 7.74 -23.24
C PRO A 517 -8.44 8.24 -21.80
N HIS A 518 -9.42 9.12 -21.53
CA HIS A 518 -9.71 9.63 -20.19
C HIS A 518 -10.64 8.69 -19.39
N ARG A 519 -11.34 7.80 -20.09
CA ARG A 519 -12.24 6.79 -19.50
C ARG A 519 -11.98 5.41 -20.10
N PRO A 520 -10.76 4.88 -19.97
CA PRO A 520 -10.36 3.65 -20.62
C PRO A 520 -11.17 2.44 -20.12
N VAL A 521 -11.55 1.59 -21.06
CA VAL A 521 -12.16 0.29 -20.80
C VAL A 521 -11.44 -0.76 -21.65
N PRO A 522 -10.28 -1.26 -21.21
CA PRO A 522 -9.55 -2.29 -21.93
C PRO A 522 -10.35 -3.59 -22.00
N LEU A 523 -10.41 -4.16 -23.19
CA LEU A 523 -10.92 -5.51 -23.43
C LEU A 523 -9.74 -6.49 -23.35
N ILE A 524 -9.76 -7.31 -22.31
CA ILE A 524 -8.79 -8.37 -22.09
C ILE A 524 -9.40 -9.66 -22.57
N THR A 525 -8.70 -10.37 -23.45
CA THR A 525 -9.20 -11.63 -24.00
C THR A 525 -8.31 -12.80 -23.59
N ILE A 526 -8.94 -13.92 -23.23
CA ILE A 526 -8.26 -15.18 -22.98
C ILE A 526 -8.71 -16.16 -24.07
N ALA A 527 -7.76 -16.48 -24.93
CA ALA A 527 -7.91 -17.48 -25.98
C ALA A 527 -7.66 -18.88 -25.39
N TYR A 528 -8.58 -19.79 -25.57
CA TYR A 528 -8.53 -21.12 -24.99
C TYR A 528 -8.40 -22.20 -26.07
N GLY A 529 -7.37 -23.07 -25.95
CA GLY A 529 -7.14 -24.15 -26.89
C GLY A 529 -6.40 -23.75 -28.18
N ALA A 530 -6.08 -24.77 -29.00
CA ALA A 530 -5.22 -24.59 -30.19
C ALA A 530 -5.93 -23.92 -31.38
N GLN A 531 -7.25 -23.92 -31.40
CA GLN A 531 -8.07 -23.39 -32.51
C GLN A 531 -8.66 -22.00 -32.25
N SER A 532 -8.30 -21.39 -31.14
CA SER A 532 -8.80 -20.04 -30.79
C SER A 532 -8.38 -18.99 -31.83
N PRO A 533 -9.24 -18.01 -32.13
CA PRO A 533 -8.98 -16.95 -33.11
C PRO A 533 -8.05 -15.88 -32.56
N VAL A 534 -6.83 -16.25 -32.19
CA VAL A 534 -5.86 -15.38 -31.50
C VAL A 534 -5.66 -14.06 -32.23
N HIS A 535 -5.65 -14.06 -33.58
CA HIS A 535 -5.47 -12.83 -34.37
C HIS A 535 -6.64 -11.86 -34.19
N ALA A 536 -7.88 -12.34 -34.26
CA ALA A 536 -9.06 -11.50 -34.06
C ALA A 536 -9.12 -10.98 -32.62
N LEU A 537 -8.86 -11.82 -31.62
CA LEU A 537 -8.85 -11.45 -30.21
C LEU A 537 -7.78 -10.38 -29.90
N ARG A 538 -6.58 -10.50 -30.49
CA ARG A 538 -5.54 -9.45 -30.39
C ARG A 538 -5.99 -8.13 -30.98
N ALA A 539 -6.57 -8.17 -32.19
CA ALA A 539 -7.06 -6.95 -32.82
C ALA A 539 -8.15 -6.25 -31.97
N MET A 540 -9.03 -7.04 -31.35
CA MET A 540 -10.07 -6.52 -30.44
C MET A 540 -9.46 -5.90 -29.16
N SER A 541 -8.52 -6.59 -28.53
CA SER A 541 -7.83 -6.09 -27.35
C SER A 541 -7.02 -4.83 -27.67
N ASP A 542 -6.24 -4.83 -28.74
CA ASP A 542 -5.43 -3.68 -29.18
C ASP A 542 -6.31 -2.44 -29.48
N ALA A 543 -7.51 -2.64 -30.02
CA ALA A 543 -8.44 -1.55 -30.31
C ALA A 543 -8.91 -0.79 -29.07
N THR A 544 -8.82 -1.38 -27.89
CA THR A 544 -9.25 -0.80 -26.61
C THR A 544 -8.08 -0.56 -25.64
N GLY A 545 -6.83 -0.83 -26.08
CA GLY A 545 -5.66 -0.81 -25.20
C GLY A 545 -5.61 -1.99 -24.24
N GLY A 546 -6.28 -3.10 -24.51
CA GLY A 546 -6.25 -4.34 -23.75
C GLY A 546 -5.10 -5.27 -24.14
N ALA A 547 -5.19 -6.54 -23.74
CA ALA A 547 -4.22 -7.57 -24.07
C ALA A 547 -4.89 -8.92 -24.30
N THR A 548 -4.26 -9.79 -25.11
CA THR A 548 -4.72 -11.14 -25.38
C THR A 548 -3.75 -12.16 -24.80
N TYR A 549 -4.31 -13.08 -24.04
CA TYR A 549 -3.59 -14.20 -23.43
C TYR A 549 -4.01 -15.51 -24.09
N VAL A 550 -3.07 -16.43 -24.24
CA VAL A 550 -3.33 -17.72 -24.87
C VAL A 550 -3.05 -18.85 -23.89
N ALA A 551 -4.11 -19.52 -23.45
CA ALA A 551 -4.01 -20.76 -22.69
C ALA A 551 -4.03 -21.96 -23.64
N ARG A 552 -2.85 -22.41 -24.07
CA ARG A 552 -2.72 -23.58 -24.97
C ARG A 552 -3.09 -24.87 -24.26
N ASP A 553 -2.81 -24.96 -22.96
CA ASP A 553 -3.20 -26.05 -22.07
C ASP A 553 -4.28 -25.52 -21.12
N PRO A 554 -5.41 -26.19 -21.03
CA PRO A 554 -6.48 -25.84 -20.11
C PRO A 554 -6.02 -25.64 -18.66
N ARG A 555 -5.04 -26.40 -18.22
CA ARG A 555 -4.45 -26.29 -16.90
C ARG A 555 -3.72 -24.97 -16.65
N GLN A 556 -3.36 -24.24 -17.70
CA GLN A 556 -2.73 -22.92 -17.63
C GLN A 556 -3.74 -21.77 -17.50
N VAL A 557 -5.05 -22.04 -17.65
CA VAL A 557 -6.07 -20.97 -17.62
C VAL A 557 -6.00 -20.17 -16.33
N GLN A 558 -5.77 -20.81 -15.20
CA GLN A 558 -5.62 -20.12 -13.93
C GLN A 558 -4.40 -19.19 -13.91
N GLN A 559 -3.24 -19.65 -14.41
CA GLN A 559 -2.04 -18.84 -14.51
C GLN A 559 -2.24 -17.68 -15.49
N VAL A 560 -2.82 -17.96 -16.65
CA VAL A 560 -3.12 -16.97 -17.69
C VAL A 560 -4.12 -15.94 -17.19
N PHE A 561 -5.12 -16.36 -16.42
CA PHE A 561 -6.07 -15.45 -15.78
C PHE A 561 -5.39 -14.50 -14.80
N LEU A 562 -4.44 -14.99 -14.01
CA LEU A 562 -3.63 -14.18 -13.11
C LEU A 562 -2.74 -13.18 -13.86
N GLU A 563 -2.11 -13.61 -14.95
CA GLU A 563 -1.31 -12.75 -15.83
C GLU A 563 -2.17 -11.65 -16.46
N ALA A 564 -3.39 -11.98 -16.89
CA ALA A 564 -4.35 -11.02 -17.43
C ALA A 564 -4.77 -9.98 -16.38
N ILE A 565 -4.92 -10.37 -15.13
CA ILE A 565 -5.19 -9.46 -14.03
C ILE A 565 -3.99 -8.54 -13.75
N GLN A 566 -2.77 -9.07 -13.84
CA GLN A 566 -1.53 -8.31 -13.61
C GLN A 566 -1.32 -7.19 -14.62
N GLN A 567 -1.50 -7.48 -15.91
CA GLN A 567 -1.26 -6.48 -16.95
C GLN A 567 -2.29 -5.37 -17.03
N ARG A 568 -3.50 -5.55 -16.47
CA ARG A 568 -4.43 -4.43 -16.26
C ARG A 568 -3.78 -3.28 -15.49
N ALA A 569 -2.85 -3.68 -14.66
CA ALA A 569 -2.09 -2.85 -13.75
C ALA A 569 -1.08 -1.93 -14.40
N CYS A 570 -0.54 -2.24 -15.54
CA CYS A 570 0.52 -1.46 -16.17
C CYS A 570 0.08 -0.62 -17.37
N GLN A 571 -1.18 -0.65 -17.79
CA GLN A 571 -1.63 0.14 -18.94
C GLN A 571 -1.83 1.63 -18.59
N PRO A 572 -1.43 2.57 -19.46
CA PRO A 572 -0.98 2.37 -20.86
C PRO A 572 0.54 2.12 -21.03
N ASN A 573 1.31 2.03 -19.97
CA ASN A 573 2.78 2.05 -19.98
C ASN A 573 3.46 0.71 -19.66
N CYS A 574 2.83 -0.43 -19.95
CA CYS A 574 3.56 -1.70 -19.93
C CYS A 574 4.63 -1.66 -21.03
N GLY A 575 5.89 -1.42 -20.66
CA GLY A 575 7.00 -1.40 -21.59
C GLY A 575 6.99 -2.64 -22.48
N ARG A 576 7.03 -2.41 -23.79
CA ARG A 576 7.27 -3.42 -24.80
C ARG A 576 8.71 -3.87 -24.72
#